data_1e3884f0f6b58d6a04b71f1e6b54a432
#
_entry.id   1e3884f0f6b58d6a04b71f1e6b54a432
#
_cell.length_a   1.000
_cell.length_b   1.000
_cell.length_c   1.000
_cell.angle_alpha   90.00
_cell.angle_beta   90.00
_cell.angle_gamma   90.00
#
_symmetry.space_group_name_H-M   'P 1'
#
loop_
_entity.id
_entity.type
_entity.pdbx_description
1 polymer ?
#
loop_
_entity_poly.entity_id
_entity_poly.type
_entity_poly.pdbx_seq_one_letter_code
_entity_poly.pdbx_strand_id
1 'polypeptide(L)'
;MKLNSKIKTIDIVNSPVPLVVNLSGKFEISYANHFTEEQDLVNLISALYVDDSILNVDINLELSYQSECVRCLNKKANKMKNSRLFKLNIDVENDYEINFDREYVDIEPFISEIIIDNLDRLYICSNKCKGLCGICGNNMNKIKCNCEEKNLKESPFSSLSQLDL
;
A
#
# COMPACT_ATOMS: atom_id res chain seq x y z
N MET A 1 -6.32 -7.37 15.98
CA MET A 1 -5.03 -7.21 16.68
C MET A 1 -4.06 -6.61 15.69
N LYS A 2 -3.27 -5.58 16.05
CA LYS A 2 -2.25 -4.99 15.17
C LYS A 2 -1.18 -6.03 14.83
N LEU A 3 -0.63 -6.00 13.62
CA LEU A 3 0.48 -6.86 13.21
C LEU A 3 1.69 -6.58 14.11
N ASN A 4 2.31 -7.62 14.65
CA ASN A 4 3.57 -7.50 15.38
C ASN A 4 4.72 -7.82 14.42
N SER A 5 5.37 -6.80 13.92
CA SER A 5 6.46 -6.86 12.94
C SER A 5 7.86 -6.97 13.57
N LYS A 6 7.94 -6.93 14.92
CA LYS A 6 9.22 -6.93 15.64
C LYS A 6 9.69 -8.34 15.95
N ILE A 7 10.85 -8.71 15.45
CA ILE A 7 11.49 -10.01 15.62
C ILE A 7 12.76 -9.82 16.45
N LYS A 8 12.96 -10.68 17.46
CA LYS A 8 14.16 -10.57 18.33
C LYS A 8 15.42 -10.85 17.52
N THR A 9 16.37 -9.94 17.61
CA THR A 9 17.68 -10.04 16.94
C THR A 9 18.40 -11.33 17.32
N ILE A 10 18.36 -11.67 18.61
CA ILE A 10 19.02 -12.88 19.15
C ILE A 10 18.51 -14.18 18.52
N ASP A 11 17.20 -14.23 18.17
CA ASP A 11 16.59 -15.40 17.56
C ASP A 11 17.05 -15.57 16.09
N ILE A 12 17.33 -14.47 15.39
CA ILE A 12 17.85 -14.48 14.03
C ILE A 12 19.32 -14.93 14.02
N VAL A 13 20.14 -14.36 14.90
CA VAL A 13 21.59 -14.59 14.94
C VAL A 13 21.92 -16.01 15.41
N ASN A 14 21.20 -16.53 16.40
CA ASN A 14 21.46 -17.85 16.97
C ASN A 14 20.81 -19.01 16.20
N SER A 15 20.01 -18.73 15.18
CA SER A 15 19.36 -19.77 14.41
C SER A 15 20.35 -20.40 13.41
N PRO A 16 20.59 -21.73 13.49
CA PRO A 16 21.46 -22.41 12.54
C PRO A 16 20.83 -22.59 11.15
N VAL A 17 19.57 -22.25 11.00
CA VAL A 17 18.76 -22.30 9.77
C VAL A 17 17.96 -21.00 9.67
N PRO A 18 17.46 -20.62 8.49
CA PRO A 18 16.61 -19.43 8.37
C PRO A 18 15.45 -19.45 9.38
N LEU A 19 15.34 -18.38 10.18
CA LEU A 19 14.25 -18.23 11.13
C LEU A 19 12.96 -17.94 10.37
N VAL A 20 12.02 -18.87 10.38
CA VAL A 20 10.72 -18.70 9.72
C VAL A 20 9.68 -18.23 10.73
N VAL A 21 9.07 -17.09 10.45
CA VAL A 21 8.00 -16.52 11.25
C VAL A 21 6.72 -16.41 10.44
N ASN A 22 5.59 -16.77 11.06
CA ASN A 22 4.25 -16.60 10.50
C ASN A 22 3.53 -15.51 11.28
N LEU A 23 3.20 -14.41 10.62
CA LEU A 23 2.56 -13.27 11.24
C LEU A 23 1.21 -13.00 10.59
N SER A 24 0.23 -12.63 11.41
CA SER A 24 -1.09 -12.23 10.96
C SER A 24 -1.62 -11.10 11.83
N GLY A 25 -2.23 -10.12 11.21
CA GLY A 25 -2.78 -8.99 11.95
C GLY A 25 -3.29 -7.88 11.05
N LYS A 26 -3.73 -6.79 11.68
CA LYS A 26 -4.10 -5.55 11.00
C LYS A 26 -2.86 -4.78 10.62
N PHE A 27 -2.83 -4.31 9.38
CA PHE A 27 -1.83 -3.39 8.87
C PHE A 27 -2.56 -2.20 8.24
N GLU A 28 -2.31 -1.01 8.76
CA GLU A 28 -3.00 0.19 8.30
C GLU A 28 -2.38 0.70 7.00
N ILE A 29 -3.18 0.75 5.95
CA ILE A 29 -2.83 1.32 4.66
C ILE A 29 -3.70 2.55 4.45
N SER A 30 -3.07 3.66 4.09
CA SER A 30 -3.70 4.87 3.59
C SER A 30 -2.78 5.45 2.52
N TYR A 31 -2.86 4.89 1.31
CA TYR A 31 -2.03 5.30 0.19
C TYR A 31 -2.88 5.56 -1.04
N ALA A 32 -2.82 6.80 -1.55
CA ALA A 32 -3.65 7.26 -2.66
C ALA A 32 -5.15 7.01 -2.34
N ASN A 33 -5.78 6.12 -3.08
CA ASN A 33 -7.18 5.73 -2.91
C ASN A 33 -7.32 4.26 -2.49
N HIS A 34 -6.28 3.73 -1.85
CA HIS A 34 -6.27 2.40 -1.23
C HIS A 34 -6.21 2.53 0.29
N PHE A 35 -6.97 1.71 0.99
CA PHE A 35 -7.04 1.71 2.45
C PHE A 35 -7.44 0.33 2.96
N THR A 36 -7.18 0.09 4.23
CA THR A 36 -7.63 -1.10 4.94
C THR A 36 -8.77 -0.76 5.89
N GLU A 37 -9.76 -1.63 5.97
CA GLU A 37 -10.86 -1.57 6.93
C GLU A 37 -10.60 -2.55 8.09
N GLU A 38 -11.50 -2.59 9.07
CA GLU A 38 -11.32 -3.42 10.27
C GLU A 38 -11.19 -4.91 10.01
N GLN A 39 -11.86 -5.42 8.98
CA GLN A 39 -11.84 -6.82 8.56
C GLN A 39 -10.66 -7.19 7.68
N ASP A 40 -9.94 -6.21 7.12
CA ASP A 40 -8.82 -6.44 6.24
C ASP A 40 -7.60 -6.87 7.05
N LEU A 41 -7.00 -8.00 6.67
CA LEU A 41 -5.87 -8.59 7.36
C LEU A 41 -4.69 -8.77 6.41
N VAL A 42 -3.52 -8.65 6.99
CA VAL A 42 -2.25 -9.10 6.42
C VAL A 42 -1.92 -10.46 7.00
N ASN A 43 -1.57 -11.38 6.14
CA ASN A 43 -0.91 -12.63 6.50
C ASN A 43 0.44 -12.67 5.80
N LEU A 44 1.50 -12.96 6.53
CA LEU A 44 2.81 -13.08 5.96
C LEU A 44 3.60 -14.23 6.56
N ILE A 45 4.45 -14.79 5.72
CA ILE A 45 5.50 -15.72 6.10
C ILE A 45 6.81 -15.05 5.76
N SER A 46 7.68 -14.88 6.74
CA SER A 46 9.01 -14.34 6.52
C SER A 46 10.07 -15.29 6.98
N ALA A 47 11.12 -15.44 6.17
CA ALA A 47 12.34 -16.18 6.53
C ALA A 47 13.49 -15.17 6.67
N LEU A 48 14.14 -15.16 7.84
CA LEU A 48 15.24 -14.26 8.16
C LEU A 48 16.50 -15.06 8.47
N TYR A 49 17.62 -14.64 7.91
CA TYR A 49 18.95 -15.19 8.23
C TYR A 49 20.05 -14.21 7.90
N VAL A 50 21.17 -14.35 8.56
CA VAL A 50 22.38 -13.54 8.32
C VAL A 50 23.44 -14.42 7.69
N ASP A 51 24.04 -13.90 6.62
CA ASP A 51 25.14 -14.54 5.89
C ASP A 51 26.20 -13.47 5.55
N ASP A 52 27.41 -13.63 6.04
CA ASP A 52 28.54 -12.70 5.82
C ASP A 52 28.15 -11.22 6.02
N SER A 53 27.57 -10.86 7.17
CA SER A 53 27.08 -9.50 7.48
C SER A 53 25.93 -9.02 6.58
N ILE A 54 25.31 -9.90 5.80
CA ILE A 54 24.12 -9.59 5.02
C ILE A 54 22.89 -10.21 5.72
N LEU A 55 21.99 -9.35 6.16
CA LEU A 55 20.65 -9.78 6.58
C LEU A 55 19.82 -10.04 5.35
N ASN A 56 19.35 -11.26 5.21
CA ASN A 56 18.38 -11.67 4.20
C ASN A 56 17.00 -11.74 4.85
N VAL A 57 16.02 -11.05 4.26
CA VAL A 57 14.62 -11.03 4.70
C VAL A 57 13.75 -11.44 3.51
N ASP A 58 13.32 -12.68 3.47
CA ASP A 58 12.38 -13.17 2.46
C ASP A 58 10.96 -13.05 3.00
N ILE A 59 10.11 -12.30 2.32
CA ILE A 59 8.73 -12.04 2.73
C ILE A 59 7.76 -12.55 1.67
N ASN A 60 6.84 -13.43 2.08
CA ASN A 60 5.67 -13.81 1.31
C ASN A 60 4.43 -13.20 1.98
N LEU A 61 3.78 -12.27 1.30
CA LEU A 61 2.70 -11.43 1.81
C LEU A 61 1.38 -11.73 1.11
N GLU A 62 0.32 -11.90 1.90
CA GLU A 62 -1.08 -11.84 1.43
C GLU A 62 -1.82 -10.74 2.21
N LEU A 63 -2.46 -9.84 1.47
CA LEU A 63 -3.16 -8.68 2.03
C LEU A 63 -4.54 -8.55 1.40
N SER A 64 -5.57 -8.30 2.24
CA SER A 64 -6.88 -7.80 1.80
C SER A 64 -6.94 -6.28 2.04
N TYR A 65 -7.47 -5.54 1.07
CA TYR A 65 -7.58 -4.08 1.14
C TYR A 65 -8.72 -3.57 0.27
N GLN A 66 -9.11 -2.32 0.49
CA GLN A 66 -10.13 -1.63 -0.29
C GLN A 66 -9.48 -0.64 -1.26
N SER A 67 -10.08 -0.49 -2.43
CA SER A 67 -9.73 0.57 -3.38
C SER A 67 -10.96 1.38 -3.74
N GLU A 68 -10.82 2.70 -3.74
CA GLU A 68 -11.88 3.60 -4.17
C GLU A 68 -11.57 4.19 -5.54
N CYS A 69 -12.51 4.10 -6.48
CA CYS A 69 -12.33 4.60 -7.82
C CYS A 69 -12.24 6.13 -7.81
N VAL A 70 -11.15 6.70 -8.35
CA VAL A 70 -10.94 8.16 -8.41
C VAL A 70 -11.98 8.91 -9.25
N ARG A 71 -12.75 8.20 -10.11
CA ARG A 71 -13.78 8.82 -10.97
C ARG A 71 -15.17 8.75 -10.38
N CYS A 72 -15.57 7.61 -9.79
CA CYS A 72 -16.97 7.39 -9.40
C CYS A 72 -17.14 7.04 -7.91
N LEU A 73 -16.06 7.06 -7.14
CA LEU A 73 -15.98 6.80 -5.70
C LEU A 73 -16.57 5.43 -5.30
N ASN A 74 -16.63 4.50 -6.25
CA ASN A 74 -17.09 3.16 -5.94
C ASN A 74 -15.96 2.37 -5.30
N LYS A 75 -16.24 1.79 -4.14
CA LYS A 75 -15.28 0.95 -3.42
C LYS A 75 -15.29 -0.48 -3.95
N LYS A 76 -14.12 -1.13 -3.91
CA LYS A 76 -13.94 -2.52 -4.27
C LYS A 76 -12.94 -3.17 -3.33
N ALA A 77 -13.31 -4.32 -2.78
CA ALA A 77 -12.41 -5.17 -2.05
C ALA A 77 -11.43 -5.87 -3.02
N ASN A 78 -10.16 -5.83 -2.69
CA ASN A 78 -9.08 -6.44 -3.46
C ASN A 78 -8.23 -7.32 -2.56
N LYS A 79 -7.46 -8.20 -3.19
CA LYS A 79 -6.44 -9.01 -2.53
C LYS A 79 -5.13 -8.87 -3.29
N MET A 80 -4.06 -8.77 -2.55
CA MET A 80 -2.70 -8.76 -3.06
C MET A 80 -1.97 -9.99 -2.53
N LYS A 81 -1.16 -10.61 -3.39
CA LYS A 81 -0.20 -11.62 -3.00
C LYS A 81 1.12 -11.29 -3.67
N ASN A 82 2.16 -11.14 -2.89
CA ASN A 82 3.49 -10.81 -3.38
C ASN A 82 4.57 -11.45 -2.53
N SER A 83 5.75 -11.65 -3.13
CA SER A 83 6.94 -12.11 -2.42
C SER A 83 8.15 -11.29 -2.84
N ARG A 84 9.03 -11.00 -1.88
CA ARG A 84 10.25 -10.23 -2.12
C ARG A 84 11.35 -10.61 -1.14
N LEU A 85 12.57 -10.73 -1.66
CA LEU A 85 13.78 -10.91 -0.88
C LEU A 85 14.50 -9.56 -0.76
N PHE A 86 14.73 -9.13 0.47
CA PHE A 86 15.57 -7.98 0.80
C PHE A 86 16.92 -8.46 1.29
N LYS A 87 17.97 -7.73 0.93
CA LYS A 87 19.35 -7.97 1.36
C LYS A 87 19.94 -6.68 1.89
N LEU A 88 20.35 -6.67 3.14
CA LEU A 88 20.90 -5.49 3.80
C LEU A 88 22.25 -5.84 4.43
N ASN A 89 23.22 -4.99 4.18
CA ASN A 89 24.45 -5.05 4.94
C ASN A 89 24.22 -4.44 6.34
N ILE A 90 24.46 -5.21 7.39
CA ILE A 90 24.22 -4.81 8.78
C ILE A 90 25.39 -4.01 9.40
N ASP A 91 26.56 -3.98 8.75
CA ASP A 91 27.75 -3.25 9.20
C ASP A 91 27.77 -1.80 8.71
N VAL A 92 26.83 -1.41 7.85
CA VAL A 92 26.70 -0.05 7.31
C VAL A 92 25.30 0.51 7.56
N GLU A 93 25.20 1.83 7.62
CA GLU A 93 23.93 2.52 7.69
C GLU A 93 23.07 2.15 6.46
N ASN A 94 21.80 1.85 6.69
CA ASN A 94 20.86 1.43 5.65
C ASN A 94 19.56 2.22 5.73
N ASP A 95 18.86 2.31 4.61
CA ASP A 95 17.63 3.11 4.46
C ASP A 95 16.47 2.64 5.37
N TYR A 96 16.57 1.43 5.93
CA TYR A 96 15.55 0.86 6.81
C TYR A 96 15.88 1.08 8.30
N GLU A 97 17.00 1.75 8.63
CA GLU A 97 17.48 1.98 10.00
C GLU A 97 17.60 0.69 10.83
N ILE A 98 17.85 -0.45 10.18
CA ILE A 98 18.02 -1.73 10.84
C ILE A 98 19.44 -1.81 11.40
N ASN A 99 19.52 -2.01 12.71
CA ASN A 99 20.78 -2.21 13.43
C ASN A 99 20.65 -3.43 14.35
N PHE A 100 21.60 -4.34 14.25
CA PHE A 100 21.69 -5.56 15.08
C PHE A 100 22.10 -5.30 16.53
N ASP A 101 22.53 -4.10 16.88
CA ASP A 101 22.73 -3.67 18.27
C ASP A 101 21.40 -3.47 19.02
N ARG A 102 20.28 -3.42 18.30
CA ARG A 102 18.94 -3.31 18.87
C ARG A 102 18.40 -4.71 19.25
N GLU A 103 17.55 -4.74 20.26
CA GLU A 103 16.89 -5.97 20.72
C GLU A 103 15.99 -6.62 19.66
N TYR A 104 15.44 -5.79 18.74
CA TYR A 104 14.48 -6.22 17.72
C TYR A 104 14.85 -5.68 16.34
N VAL A 105 14.67 -6.52 15.33
CA VAL A 105 14.58 -6.13 13.92
C VAL A 105 13.10 -5.90 13.60
N ASP A 106 12.76 -4.71 13.11
CA ASP A 106 11.39 -4.41 12.66
C ASP A 106 11.28 -4.61 11.15
N ILE A 107 10.38 -5.50 10.73
CA ILE A 107 10.16 -5.79 9.30
C ILE A 107 9.00 -4.97 8.70
N GLU A 108 8.38 -4.07 9.47
CA GLU A 108 7.29 -3.19 8.98
C GLU A 108 7.71 -2.35 7.76
N PRO A 109 8.91 -1.77 7.67
CA PRO A 109 9.34 -1.01 6.50
C PRO A 109 9.36 -1.85 5.21
N PHE A 110 9.80 -3.10 5.26
CA PHE A 110 9.80 -4.00 4.11
C PHE A 110 8.39 -4.37 3.65
N ILE A 111 7.48 -4.59 4.61
CA ILE A 111 6.07 -4.85 4.33
C ILE A 111 5.46 -3.63 3.62
N SER A 112 5.73 -2.43 4.13
CA SER A 112 5.25 -1.16 3.57
C SER A 112 5.74 -0.97 2.13
N GLU A 113 7.02 -1.23 1.85
CA GLU A 113 7.61 -1.13 0.52
C GLU A 113 6.95 -2.10 -0.46
N ILE A 114 6.79 -3.38 -0.09
CA ILE A 114 6.11 -4.36 -0.93
C ILE A 114 4.69 -3.87 -1.28
N ILE A 115 3.97 -3.34 -0.31
CA ILE A 115 2.59 -2.89 -0.50
C ILE A 115 2.56 -1.68 -1.43
N ILE A 116 3.35 -0.64 -1.16
CA ILE A 116 3.34 0.61 -1.93
C ILE A 116 3.78 0.38 -3.37
N ASP A 117 4.80 -0.45 -3.60
CA ASP A 117 5.30 -0.75 -4.95
C ASP A 117 4.27 -1.50 -5.82
N ASN A 118 3.31 -2.18 -5.19
CA ASN A 118 2.30 -2.98 -5.88
C ASN A 118 0.90 -2.33 -5.90
N LEU A 119 0.75 -1.14 -5.33
CA LEU A 119 -0.51 -0.38 -5.38
C LEU A 119 -0.50 0.64 -6.52
N ASP A 120 -1.56 0.65 -7.31
CA ASP A 120 -1.75 1.67 -8.34
C ASP A 120 -1.93 3.05 -7.71
N ARG A 121 -1.22 4.06 -8.22
CA ARG A 121 -1.41 5.45 -7.74
C ARG A 121 -2.81 6.00 -8.01
N LEU A 122 -3.45 5.52 -9.07
CA LEU A 122 -4.79 5.96 -9.49
C LEU A 122 -5.64 4.74 -9.83
N TYR A 123 -6.43 4.27 -8.87
CA TYR A 123 -7.34 3.17 -9.12
C TYR A 123 -8.60 3.63 -9.86
N ILE A 124 -8.90 2.98 -10.99
CA ILE A 124 -10.10 3.19 -11.78
C ILE A 124 -10.85 1.86 -11.89
N CYS A 125 -12.11 1.83 -11.48
CA CYS A 125 -12.90 0.59 -11.45
C CYS A 125 -13.11 -0.06 -12.83
N SER A 126 -13.06 0.72 -13.91
CA SER A 126 -13.14 0.28 -15.30
C SER A 126 -12.65 1.36 -16.24
N ASN A 127 -12.02 0.98 -17.36
CA ASN A 127 -11.62 1.91 -18.43
C ASN A 127 -12.81 2.70 -19.00
N LYS A 128 -14.03 2.11 -18.93
CA LYS A 128 -15.29 2.74 -19.37
C LYS A 128 -16.04 3.45 -18.23
N CYS A 129 -15.39 3.68 -17.08
CA CYS A 129 -16.01 4.36 -15.96
C CYS A 129 -16.43 5.78 -16.35
N LYS A 130 -17.74 6.08 -16.21
CA LYS A 130 -18.33 7.38 -16.53
C LYS A 130 -18.13 8.44 -15.43
N GLY A 131 -17.65 8.03 -14.26
CA GLY A 131 -17.43 8.93 -13.14
C GLY A 131 -18.71 9.39 -12.45
N LEU A 132 -18.59 10.51 -11.75
CA LEU A 132 -19.70 11.27 -11.14
C LEU A 132 -20.16 12.37 -12.08
N CYS A 133 -21.45 12.69 -12.01
CA CYS A 133 -21.98 13.89 -12.67
C CYS A 133 -21.39 15.14 -12.03
N GLY A 134 -20.81 16.06 -12.82
CA GLY A 134 -20.22 17.30 -12.34
C GLY A 134 -21.23 18.28 -11.71
N ILE A 135 -22.52 18.09 -11.91
CA ILE A 135 -23.59 18.98 -11.42
C ILE A 135 -24.24 18.41 -10.16
N CYS A 136 -24.69 17.16 -10.19
CA CYS A 136 -25.46 16.58 -9.08
C CYS A 136 -24.69 15.52 -8.27
N GLY A 137 -23.46 15.18 -8.65
CA GLY A 137 -22.65 14.19 -7.95
C GLY A 137 -23.10 12.73 -8.11
N ASN A 138 -24.15 12.46 -8.88
CA ASN A 138 -24.63 11.10 -9.09
C ASN A 138 -23.62 10.23 -9.85
N ASN A 139 -23.49 8.97 -9.47
CA ASN A 139 -22.64 8.02 -10.15
C ASN A 139 -23.25 7.64 -11.51
N MET A 140 -22.63 8.14 -12.58
CA MET A 140 -23.10 7.97 -13.98
C MET A 140 -23.00 6.54 -14.50
N ASN A 141 -22.36 5.64 -13.76
CA ASN A 141 -22.37 4.21 -14.08
C ASN A 141 -23.64 3.52 -13.59
N LYS A 142 -24.32 4.09 -12.57
CA LYS A 142 -25.52 3.51 -11.94
C LYS A 142 -26.79 4.22 -12.40
N ILE A 143 -26.76 5.55 -12.50
CA ILE A 143 -27.95 6.39 -12.77
C ILE A 143 -27.60 7.38 -13.86
N LYS A 144 -28.45 7.48 -14.88
CA LYS A 144 -28.40 8.59 -15.85
C LYS A 144 -29.10 9.79 -15.22
N CYS A 145 -28.43 10.90 -15.11
CA CYS A 145 -29.06 12.15 -14.72
C CYS A 145 -29.41 13.00 -15.95
N ASN A 146 -30.43 13.86 -15.81
CA ASN A 146 -30.84 14.80 -16.85
C ASN A 146 -30.32 16.22 -16.56
N CYS A 147 -29.18 16.32 -15.88
CA CYS A 147 -28.56 17.62 -15.63
C CYS A 147 -28.08 18.21 -16.96
N GLU A 148 -28.52 19.42 -17.28
CA GLU A 148 -28.03 20.16 -18.44
C GLU A 148 -26.73 20.88 -18.08
N GLU A 149 -25.73 20.81 -18.94
CA GLU A 149 -24.41 21.48 -18.74
C GLU A 149 -24.49 23.01 -18.74
N LYS A 150 -25.66 23.58 -19.03
CA LYS A 150 -25.89 25.01 -19.15
C LYS A 150 -25.56 25.90 -17.91
N ASN A 151 -25.27 25.24 -16.77
CA ASN A 151 -24.96 25.93 -15.50
C ASN A 151 -23.53 25.73 -15.02
N LEU A 152 -22.62 25.21 -15.84
CA LEU A 152 -21.20 25.29 -15.50
C LEU A 152 -20.81 26.80 -15.52
N LYS A 153 -20.67 27.39 -14.34
CA LYS A 153 -20.04 28.69 -14.18
C LYS A 153 -18.72 28.66 -14.93
N GLU A 154 -18.38 29.76 -15.60
CA GLU A 154 -17.08 29.92 -16.25
C GLU A 154 -15.98 29.42 -15.29
N SER A 155 -15.04 28.68 -15.83
CA SER A 155 -13.91 28.20 -15.02
C SER A 155 -13.28 29.37 -14.27
N PRO A 156 -12.96 29.24 -12.98
CA PRO A 156 -12.21 30.28 -12.25
C PRO A 156 -10.92 30.70 -12.96
N PHE A 157 -10.44 29.86 -13.87
CA PHE A 157 -9.22 30.05 -14.66
C PHE A 157 -9.50 30.57 -16.09
N SER A 158 -10.74 30.86 -16.45
CA SER A 158 -11.07 31.38 -17.81
C SER A 158 -10.32 32.65 -18.17
N SER A 159 -9.98 33.48 -17.18
CA SER A 159 -9.16 34.67 -17.37
C SER A 159 -7.71 34.41 -17.80
N LEU A 160 -7.20 33.18 -17.54
CA LEU A 160 -5.84 32.83 -17.95
C LEU A 160 -5.70 32.61 -19.47
N SER A 161 -6.80 32.39 -20.18
CA SER A 161 -6.79 32.33 -21.66
C SER A 161 -6.48 33.68 -22.34
N GLN A 162 -6.46 34.79 -21.57
CA GLN A 162 -6.12 36.14 -22.04
C GLN A 162 -4.62 36.47 -21.83
N LEU A 163 -3.87 35.58 -21.21
CA LEU A 163 -2.42 35.74 -21.09
C LEU A 163 -1.76 35.21 -22.36
N ASP A 164 -1.20 36.12 -23.16
CA ASP A 164 -0.27 35.81 -24.24
C ASP A 164 1.04 35.26 -23.61
N LEU A 165 1.30 33.95 -23.78
CA LEU A 165 2.53 33.30 -23.36
C LEU A 165 3.46 33.17 -24.55
#